data_f6936082ebf3bd41cc5feb030e1ea531
#
_entry.id   f6936082ebf3bd41cc5feb030e1ea531
#
_cell.length_a   1.000
_cell.length_b   1.000
_cell.length_c   1.000
_cell.angle_alpha   90.00
_cell.angle_beta   90.00
_cell.angle_gamma   90.00
#
_symmetry.space_group_name_H-M   'P 1'
#
loop_
_entity.id
_entity.type
_entity.pdbx_description
1 polymer ?
#
loop_
_entity_poly.entity_id
_entity_poly.type
_entity_poly.pdbx_seq_one_letter_code
_entity_poly.pdbx_strand_id
1 'polypeptide(L)'
;MAIRYGCFISYAQGQFDLMVKFKSELTAALRCYLEPYLDNETELFIDTEQLGGGDDLDRKIARAMCESAAMILIYTPKYESHKFTRREHAAMQLIEAERAQWYDLPSHLIIPVIMTRHPVSLPPQIANSTMYVDFSRFTMATPDLKSNPDFIPAIEKIVARIVQHLELQKISTPPGHDCNQFVLPDVPPEWRSTPSLSFPKK
;
A
#
# COMPACT_ATOMS: atom_id res chain seq x y z
N MET A 1 -11.29 -11.43 14.26
CA MET A 1 -10.48 -10.19 14.17
C MET A 1 -11.34 -9.11 13.53
N ALA A 2 -11.46 -7.94 14.13
CA ALA A 2 -12.16 -6.84 13.50
C ALA A 2 -11.18 -6.06 12.60
N ILE A 3 -11.52 -5.89 11.33
CA ILE A 3 -10.83 -4.94 10.47
C ILE A 3 -11.13 -3.53 10.99
N ARG A 4 -10.08 -2.81 11.30
CA ARG A 4 -10.15 -1.44 11.81
C ARG A 4 -9.96 -0.39 10.73
N TYR A 5 -9.16 -0.71 9.70
CA TYR A 5 -8.82 0.22 8.63
C TYR A 5 -9.26 -0.31 7.28
N GLY A 6 -9.84 0.56 6.45
CA GLY A 6 -10.13 0.24 5.06
C GLY A 6 -8.86 -0.09 4.28
N CYS A 7 -7.79 0.68 4.49
CA CYS A 7 -6.48 0.35 3.92
C CYS A 7 -5.31 0.94 4.73
N PHE A 8 -4.15 0.29 4.61
CA PHE A 8 -2.86 0.84 5.00
C PHE A 8 -2.21 1.52 3.79
N ILE A 9 -1.62 2.71 3.98
CA ILE A 9 -0.94 3.43 2.89
C ILE A 9 0.57 3.37 3.10
N SER A 10 1.24 2.63 2.22
CA SER A 10 2.69 2.45 2.19
C SER A 10 3.34 3.31 1.11
N TYR A 11 4.34 4.11 1.47
CA TYR A 11 5.08 4.96 0.54
C TYR A 11 6.49 5.25 1.07
N ALA A 12 7.44 5.43 0.15
CA ALA A 12 8.78 5.88 0.52
C ALA A 12 8.76 7.37 0.85
N GLN A 13 8.95 7.70 2.13
CA GLN A 13 9.01 9.08 2.58
C GLN A 13 10.02 9.89 1.77
N GLY A 14 9.63 11.09 1.37
CA GLY A 14 10.45 12.04 0.62
C GLY A 14 10.16 13.46 1.09
N GLN A 15 11.18 14.31 1.01
CA GLN A 15 11.06 15.74 1.36
C GLN A 15 10.45 16.56 0.21
N PHE A 16 9.98 15.91 -0.85
CA PHE A 16 9.50 16.61 -2.05
C PHE A 16 8.00 16.85 -1.98
N ASP A 17 7.60 18.05 -2.28
CA ASP A 17 6.22 18.54 -2.31
C ASP A 17 5.28 17.67 -3.16
N LEU A 18 5.83 17.06 -4.23
CA LEU A 18 5.04 16.23 -5.15
C LEU A 18 4.45 14.98 -4.46
N MET A 19 5.22 14.27 -3.62
CA MET A 19 4.71 13.11 -2.88
C MET A 19 3.64 13.53 -1.88
N VAL A 20 3.89 14.62 -1.15
CA VAL A 20 2.96 15.16 -0.15
C VAL A 20 1.65 15.55 -0.83
N LYS A 21 1.73 16.28 -1.94
CA LYS A 21 0.56 16.67 -2.73
C LYS A 21 -0.19 15.45 -3.27
N PHE A 22 0.51 14.52 -3.91
CA PHE A 22 -0.10 13.32 -4.45
C PHE A 22 -0.83 12.49 -3.38
N LYS A 23 -0.17 12.24 -2.24
CA LYS A 23 -0.77 11.54 -1.10
C LYS A 23 -2.02 12.27 -0.61
N SER A 24 -1.94 13.59 -0.44
CA SER A 24 -3.07 14.41 0.01
C SER A 24 -4.28 14.32 -0.93
N GLU A 25 -4.08 14.45 -2.23
CA GLU A 25 -5.16 14.38 -3.21
C GLU A 25 -5.75 12.97 -3.34
N LEU A 26 -4.88 11.93 -3.32
CA LEU A 26 -5.30 10.53 -3.31
C LEU A 26 -6.15 10.21 -2.07
N THR A 27 -5.68 10.58 -0.89
CA THR A 27 -6.40 10.29 0.36
C THR A 27 -7.70 11.07 0.47
N ALA A 28 -7.75 12.32 -0.01
CA ALA A 28 -8.98 13.09 -0.08
C ALA A 28 -10.03 12.45 -0.99
N ALA A 29 -9.61 11.94 -2.16
CA ALA A 29 -10.50 11.24 -3.07
C ALA A 29 -10.98 9.90 -2.48
N LEU A 30 -10.07 9.10 -1.92
CA LEU A 30 -10.43 7.85 -1.24
C LEU A 30 -11.44 8.07 -0.13
N ARG A 31 -11.30 9.15 0.65
CA ARG A 31 -12.26 9.50 1.70
C ARG A 31 -13.66 9.69 1.13
N CYS A 32 -13.80 10.46 0.06
CA CYS A 32 -15.10 10.70 -0.56
C CYS A 32 -15.76 9.43 -1.12
N TYR A 33 -14.98 8.50 -1.65
CA TYR A 33 -15.51 7.32 -2.34
C TYR A 33 -15.62 6.08 -1.47
N LEU A 34 -14.85 5.97 -0.37
CA LEU A 34 -14.93 4.85 0.56
C LEU A 34 -15.94 5.07 1.69
N GLU A 35 -16.16 6.31 2.11
CA GLU A 35 -17.05 6.63 3.24
C GLU A 35 -18.41 5.91 3.19
N PRO A 36 -19.11 5.81 2.03
CA PRO A 36 -20.40 5.12 1.96
C PRO A 36 -20.36 3.61 2.27
N TYR A 37 -19.18 2.99 2.23
CA TYR A 37 -18.99 1.54 2.43
C TYR A 37 -18.44 1.19 3.82
N LEU A 38 -18.05 2.20 4.59
CA LEU A 38 -17.49 2.00 5.93
C LEU A 38 -18.60 2.07 6.99
N ASP A 39 -18.46 1.23 8.00
CA ASP A 39 -19.25 1.36 9.23
C ASP A 39 -18.59 2.36 10.19
N ASN A 40 -19.29 2.68 11.28
CA ASN A 40 -18.82 3.66 12.25
C ASN A 40 -17.56 3.23 13.04
N GLU A 41 -17.18 1.97 12.94
CA GLU A 41 -16.03 1.40 13.66
C GLU A 41 -14.79 1.30 12.77
N THR A 42 -14.96 1.41 11.44
CA THR A 42 -13.87 1.27 10.47
C THR A 42 -13.31 2.63 10.05
N GLU A 43 -12.05 2.88 10.36
CA GLU A 43 -11.33 4.06 9.87
C GLU A 43 -10.97 3.89 8.39
N LEU A 44 -10.98 5.00 7.64
CA LEU A 44 -10.73 4.96 6.19
C LEU A 44 -9.37 4.37 5.81
N PHE A 45 -8.33 4.90 6.42
CA PHE A 45 -6.94 4.47 6.19
C PHE A 45 -6.03 4.89 7.34
N ILE A 46 -4.86 4.27 7.37
CA ILE A 46 -3.76 4.62 8.27
C ILE A 46 -2.44 4.58 7.52
N ASP A 47 -1.51 5.43 7.87
CA ASP A 47 -0.14 5.41 7.38
C ASP A 47 0.89 5.51 8.53
N THR A 48 2.17 5.34 8.19
CA THR A 48 3.26 5.35 9.18
C THR A 48 3.37 6.69 9.91
N GLU A 49 3.04 7.83 9.28
CA GLU A 49 3.09 9.15 9.92
C GLU A 49 2.04 9.28 11.03
N GLN A 50 0.84 8.72 10.81
CA GLN A 50 -0.25 8.75 11.79
C GLN A 50 0.04 7.90 13.02
N LEU A 51 0.87 6.86 12.89
CA LEU A 51 1.25 5.98 14.01
C LEU A 51 2.22 6.63 15.00
N GLY A 52 2.82 7.77 14.64
CA GLY A 52 3.82 8.45 15.46
C GLY A 52 5.15 7.69 15.54
N GLY A 53 6.17 8.33 16.05
CA GLY A 53 7.49 7.72 16.27
C GLY A 53 7.59 7.04 17.64
N GLY A 54 8.71 6.41 17.91
CA GLY A 54 9.09 5.84 19.20
C GLY A 54 9.52 4.38 19.11
N ASP A 55 9.96 3.82 20.24
CA ASP A 55 10.56 2.48 20.33
C ASP A 55 9.59 1.34 19.96
N ASP A 56 8.29 1.60 19.87
CA ASP A 56 7.24 0.62 19.54
C ASP A 56 6.66 0.79 18.13
N LEU A 57 7.33 1.57 17.27
CA LEU A 57 6.82 1.89 15.93
C LEU A 57 6.61 0.63 15.07
N ASP A 58 7.55 -0.30 15.08
CA ASP A 58 7.46 -1.54 14.31
C ASP A 58 6.23 -2.36 14.70
N ARG A 59 5.91 -2.45 15.99
CA ARG A 59 4.72 -3.15 16.48
C ARG A 59 3.43 -2.43 16.06
N LYS A 60 3.41 -1.10 16.15
CA LYS A 60 2.24 -0.31 15.70
C LYS A 60 1.99 -0.48 14.21
N ILE A 61 3.05 -0.44 13.39
CA ILE A 61 2.95 -0.68 11.94
C ILE A 61 2.44 -2.10 11.67
N ALA A 62 3.05 -3.12 12.29
CA ALA A 62 2.65 -4.51 12.13
C ALA A 62 1.16 -4.71 12.44
N ARG A 63 0.71 -4.18 13.58
CA ARG A 63 -0.68 -4.26 14.00
C ARG A 63 -1.61 -3.52 13.04
N ALA A 64 -1.29 -2.28 12.66
CA ALA A 64 -2.10 -1.48 11.74
C ALA A 64 -2.25 -2.16 10.37
N MET A 65 -1.18 -2.76 9.84
CA MET A 65 -1.24 -3.54 8.60
C MET A 65 -2.13 -4.77 8.75
N CYS A 66 -1.98 -5.50 9.84
CA CYS A 66 -2.80 -6.68 10.14
C CYS A 66 -4.28 -6.33 10.33
N GLU A 67 -4.61 -5.15 10.87
CA GLU A 67 -5.97 -4.64 11.05
C GLU A 67 -6.53 -3.92 9.80
N SER A 68 -5.77 -3.85 8.70
CA SER A 68 -6.20 -3.23 7.43
C SER A 68 -6.77 -4.25 6.46
N ALA A 69 -7.84 -3.88 5.74
CA ALA A 69 -8.44 -4.77 4.74
C ALA A 69 -7.55 -4.96 3.51
N ALA A 70 -6.82 -3.92 3.10
CA ALA A 70 -5.91 -3.91 1.97
C ALA A 70 -4.72 -2.96 2.22
N MET A 71 -3.74 -2.95 1.32
CA MET A 71 -2.65 -2.00 1.33
C MET A 71 -2.57 -1.26 -0.01
N ILE A 72 -2.58 0.07 0.04
CA ILE A 72 -2.20 0.91 -1.10
C ILE A 72 -0.70 1.11 -1.05
N LEU A 73 -0.01 0.70 -2.10
CA LEU A 73 1.42 0.90 -2.28
C LEU A 73 1.65 2.04 -3.27
N ILE A 74 2.07 3.22 -2.78
CA ILE A 74 2.44 4.35 -3.66
C ILE A 74 3.86 4.15 -4.16
N TYR A 75 3.95 3.69 -5.41
CA TYR A 75 5.23 3.35 -6.00
C TYR A 75 5.93 4.57 -6.60
N THR A 76 7.18 4.71 -6.21
CA THR A 76 8.24 5.49 -6.88
C THR A 76 9.50 4.62 -6.94
N PRO A 77 10.50 4.92 -7.80
CA PRO A 77 11.76 4.15 -7.81
C PRO A 77 12.45 4.06 -6.45
N LYS A 78 12.28 5.07 -5.58
CA LYS A 78 12.80 5.06 -4.20
C LYS A 78 12.21 3.94 -3.34
N TYR A 79 10.99 3.51 -3.61
CA TYR A 79 10.32 2.44 -2.89
C TYR A 79 11.14 1.13 -2.89
N GLU A 80 11.82 0.83 -4.01
CA GLU A 80 12.55 -0.42 -4.23
C GLU A 80 13.73 -0.61 -3.27
N SER A 81 14.40 0.47 -2.88
CA SER A 81 15.59 0.45 -2.01
C SER A 81 15.28 0.81 -0.55
N HIS A 82 14.10 1.40 -0.27
CA HIS A 82 13.78 1.87 1.06
C HIS A 82 13.44 0.70 2.00
N LYS A 83 14.13 0.61 3.15
CA LYS A 83 14.04 -0.53 4.08
C LYS A 83 12.62 -0.76 4.61
N PHE A 84 11.97 0.30 5.06
CA PHE A 84 10.63 0.19 5.68
C PHE A 84 9.58 -0.25 4.66
N THR A 85 9.56 0.35 3.49
CA THR A 85 8.57 0.00 2.45
C THR A 85 8.69 -1.44 1.97
N ARG A 86 9.92 -1.97 1.89
CA ARG A 86 10.15 -3.39 1.57
C ARG A 86 9.64 -4.32 2.67
N ARG A 87 9.82 -3.94 3.96
CA ARG A 87 9.26 -4.70 5.09
C ARG A 87 7.75 -4.66 5.10
N GLU A 88 7.14 -3.51 4.85
CA GLU A 88 5.69 -3.34 4.74
C GLU A 88 5.13 -4.19 3.59
N HIS A 89 5.76 -4.17 2.42
CA HIS A 89 5.36 -5.02 1.31
C HIS A 89 5.42 -6.51 1.68
N ALA A 90 6.52 -6.97 2.25
CA ALA A 90 6.66 -8.37 2.68
C ALA A 90 5.68 -8.74 3.80
N ALA A 91 5.43 -7.83 4.74
CA ALA A 91 4.43 -8.03 5.79
C ALA A 91 3.02 -8.24 5.21
N MET A 92 2.62 -7.40 4.25
CA MET A 92 1.31 -7.55 3.61
C MET A 92 1.19 -8.84 2.79
N GLN A 93 2.28 -9.30 2.17
CA GLN A 93 2.29 -10.62 1.50
C GLN A 93 2.10 -11.78 2.49
N LEU A 94 2.68 -11.70 3.69
CA LEU A 94 2.46 -12.70 4.74
C LEU A 94 1.00 -12.68 5.23
N ILE A 95 0.44 -11.51 5.45
CA ILE A 95 -0.97 -11.34 5.82
C ILE A 95 -1.89 -11.90 4.72
N GLU A 96 -1.57 -11.63 3.45
CA GLU A 96 -2.31 -12.16 2.30
C GLU A 96 -2.27 -13.69 2.26
N ALA A 97 -1.08 -14.28 2.41
CA ALA A 97 -0.91 -15.73 2.41
C ALA A 97 -1.65 -16.40 3.59
N GLU A 98 -1.68 -15.77 4.75
CA GLU A 98 -2.45 -16.25 5.89
C GLU A 98 -3.96 -16.15 5.62
N ARG A 99 -4.44 -15.01 5.14
CA ARG A 99 -5.86 -14.80 4.83
C ARG A 99 -6.36 -15.70 3.71
N ALA A 100 -5.53 -16.01 2.70
CA ALA A 100 -5.86 -16.93 1.62
C ALA A 100 -6.12 -18.37 2.10
N GLN A 101 -5.74 -18.74 3.32
CA GLN A 101 -6.10 -20.04 3.91
C GLN A 101 -7.55 -20.08 4.41
N TRP A 102 -8.15 -18.93 4.64
CA TRP A 102 -9.49 -18.79 5.22
C TRP A 102 -10.51 -18.19 4.26
N TYR A 103 -10.04 -17.44 3.27
CA TYR A 103 -10.87 -16.75 2.31
C TYR A 103 -10.47 -17.11 0.87
N ASP A 104 -11.44 -17.23 0.00
CA ASP A 104 -11.20 -17.17 -1.43
C ASP A 104 -11.00 -15.68 -1.81
N LEU A 105 -9.77 -15.21 -1.68
CA LEU A 105 -9.46 -13.81 -1.93
C LEU A 105 -9.68 -13.48 -3.41
N PRO A 106 -10.51 -12.48 -3.72
CA PRO A 106 -10.82 -12.13 -5.11
C PRO A 106 -9.60 -11.55 -5.83
N SER A 107 -8.57 -11.19 -5.08
CA SER A 107 -7.35 -10.56 -5.61
C SER A 107 -6.30 -10.41 -4.52
N HIS A 108 -5.10 -9.93 -4.92
CA HIS A 108 -4.07 -9.51 -3.97
C HIS A 108 -4.53 -8.36 -3.06
N LEU A 109 -4.10 -8.40 -1.79
CA LEU A 109 -4.37 -7.32 -0.82
C LEU A 109 -3.56 -6.06 -1.13
N ILE A 110 -2.46 -6.18 -1.88
CA ILE A 110 -1.61 -5.05 -2.27
C ILE A 110 -2.15 -4.43 -3.56
N ILE A 111 -2.46 -3.14 -3.50
CA ILE A 111 -2.94 -2.33 -4.63
C ILE A 111 -1.84 -1.34 -5.01
N PRO A 112 -1.00 -1.64 -6.03
CA PRO A 112 0.03 -0.72 -6.47
C PRO A 112 -0.57 0.51 -7.17
N VAL A 113 -0.14 1.67 -6.72
CA VAL A 113 -0.46 2.99 -7.28
C VAL A 113 0.83 3.62 -7.76
N ILE A 114 1.02 3.70 -9.06
CA ILE A 114 2.26 4.20 -9.66
C ILE A 114 2.20 5.72 -9.74
N MET A 115 2.97 6.39 -8.88
CA MET A 115 3.15 7.85 -8.95
C MET A 115 4.23 8.23 -9.95
N THR A 116 5.35 7.50 -9.96
CA THR A 116 6.47 7.75 -10.88
C THR A 116 7.04 6.43 -11.34
N ARG A 117 7.18 6.25 -12.66
CA ARG A 117 7.79 5.05 -13.24
C ARG A 117 9.31 5.10 -13.16
N HIS A 118 9.91 3.93 -12.96
CA HIS A 118 11.34 3.78 -13.21
C HIS A 118 11.61 3.89 -14.73
N PRO A 119 12.69 4.56 -15.16
CA PRO A 119 12.98 4.77 -16.58
C PRO A 119 13.11 3.48 -17.41
N VAL A 120 13.59 2.39 -16.79
CA VAL A 120 13.84 1.12 -17.50
C VAL A 120 12.57 0.26 -17.55
N SER A 121 12.00 -0.07 -16.39
CA SER A 121 10.82 -0.95 -16.28
C SER A 121 10.22 -0.88 -14.88
N LEU A 122 9.02 -1.39 -14.70
CA LEU A 122 8.49 -1.66 -13.36
C LEU A 122 9.17 -2.92 -12.78
N PRO A 123 9.41 -2.98 -11.47
CA PRO A 123 9.93 -4.18 -10.82
C PRO A 123 8.90 -5.32 -10.89
N PRO A 124 9.34 -6.60 -10.85
CA PRO A 124 8.43 -7.75 -10.91
C PRO A 124 7.33 -7.72 -9.86
N GLN A 125 7.61 -7.19 -8.67
CA GLN A 125 6.65 -7.05 -7.57
C GLN A 125 5.45 -6.17 -7.92
N ILE A 126 5.62 -5.25 -8.86
CA ILE A 126 4.56 -4.38 -9.37
C ILE A 126 4.04 -4.90 -10.72
N ALA A 127 4.95 -5.25 -11.63
CA ALA A 127 4.60 -5.68 -12.99
C ALA A 127 3.74 -6.96 -13.01
N ASN A 128 3.97 -7.88 -12.07
CA ASN A 128 3.24 -9.13 -11.93
C ASN A 128 1.96 -9.00 -11.09
N SER A 129 1.68 -7.82 -10.55
CA SER A 129 0.41 -7.57 -9.86
C SER A 129 -0.75 -7.71 -10.86
N THR A 130 -1.82 -8.39 -10.44
CA THR A 130 -3.04 -8.55 -11.27
C THR A 130 -3.69 -7.21 -11.62
N MET A 131 -3.43 -6.18 -10.82
CA MET A 131 -3.90 -4.83 -11.06
C MET A 131 -2.93 -3.82 -10.46
N TYR A 132 -2.61 -2.80 -11.23
CA TYR A 132 -2.04 -1.56 -10.70
C TYR A 132 -2.74 -0.35 -11.34
N VAL A 133 -2.68 0.79 -10.66
CA VAL A 133 -3.23 2.05 -11.15
C VAL A 133 -2.08 3.03 -11.42
N ASP A 134 -2.01 3.55 -12.66
CA ASP A 134 -0.87 4.35 -13.11
C ASP A 134 -1.23 5.82 -13.23
N PHE A 135 -0.69 6.61 -12.30
CA PHE A 135 -0.81 8.07 -12.28
C PHE A 135 0.43 8.79 -12.83
N SER A 136 1.45 8.05 -13.30
CA SER A 136 2.73 8.65 -13.70
C SER A 136 2.62 9.61 -14.88
N ARG A 137 1.60 9.46 -15.71
CA ARG A 137 1.41 10.29 -16.90
C ARG A 137 0.96 11.72 -16.57
N PHE A 138 0.33 11.94 -15.44
CA PHE A 138 -0.29 13.22 -15.12
C PHE A 138 0.14 13.82 -13.78
N THR A 139 0.86 13.13 -12.93
CA THR A 139 1.36 13.69 -11.65
C THR A 139 2.29 14.89 -11.84
N MET A 140 3.06 14.92 -12.92
CA MET A 140 3.99 16.01 -13.24
C MET A 140 3.37 17.13 -14.09
N ALA A 141 2.40 16.77 -14.92
CA ALA A 141 1.82 17.69 -15.91
C ALA A 141 0.57 18.39 -15.39
N THR A 142 -0.13 17.83 -14.41
CA THR A 142 -1.41 18.32 -13.93
C THR A 142 -1.25 19.01 -12.58
N PRO A 143 -1.50 20.31 -12.46
CA PRO A 143 -1.43 21.03 -11.18
C PRO A 143 -2.38 20.48 -10.12
N ASP A 144 -3.51 19.93 -10.56
CA ASP A 144 -4.55 19.30 -9.74
C ASP A 144 -4.95 17.96 -10.37
N LEU A 145 -4.75 16.86 -9.65
CA LEU A 145 -5.11 15.52 -10.13
C LEU A 145 -6.59 15.38 -10.44
N LYS A 146 -7.44 16.06 -9.69
CA LYS A 146 -8.90 16.05 -9.89
C LYS A 146 -9.33 16.62 -11.25
N SER A 147 -8.49 17.45 -11.85
CA SER A 147 -8.73 17.99 -13.19
C SER A 147 -8.47 16.99 -14.32
N ASN A 148 -7.85 15.85 -14.00
CA ASN A 148 -7.60 14.79 -14.98
C ASN A 148 -8.84 13.90 -15.12
N PRO A 149 -9.40 13.72 -16.34
CA PRO A 149 -10.59 12.90 -16.53
C PRO A 149 -10.41 11.42 -16.17
N ASP A 150 -9.17 10.92 -16.19
CA ASP A 150 -8.86 9.53 -15.84
C ASP A 150 -8.69 9.33 -14.31
N PHE A 151 -8.64 10.41 -13.52
CA PHE A 151 -8.41 10.32 -12.09
C PHE A 151 -9.56 9.62 -11.37
N ILE A 152 -10.80 10.02 -11.61
CA ILE A 152 -11.98 9.43 -10.94
C ILE A 152 -12.13 7.94 -11.27
N PRO A 153 -12.10 7.49 -12.54
CA PRO A 153 -12.14 6.06 -12.86
C PRO A 153 -11.00 5.25 -12.22
N ALA A 154 -9.82 5.86 -12.04
CA ALA A 154 -8.71 5.23 -11.34
C ALA A 154 -8.98 5.07 -9.83
N ILE A 155 -9.55 6.09 -9.19
CA ILE A 155 -9.97 6.02 -7.78
C ILE A 155 -11.06 4.96 -7.59
N GLU A 156 -12.08 4.93 -8.44
CA GLU A 156 -13.16 3.94 -8.38
C GLU A 156 -12.64 2.50 -8.44
N LYS A 157 -11.63 2.23 -9.26
CA LYS A 157 -10.97 0.90 -9.30
C LYS A 157 -10.30 0.54 -7.98
N ILE A 158 -9.63 1.50 -7.34
CA ILE A 158 -8.98 1.29 -6.04
C ILE A 158 -10.05 1.02 -4.99
N VAL A 159 -11.08 1.85 -4.95
CA VAL A 159 -12.20 1.75 -4.00
C VAL A 159 -12.92 0.41 -4.13
N ALA A 160 -13.29 0.02 -5.36
CA ALA A 160 -13.95 -1.26 -5.60
C ALA A 160 -13.14 -2.44 -5.05
N ARG A 161 -11.81 -2.39 -5.18
CA ARG A 161 -10.93 -3.43 -4.65
C ARG A 161 -10.91 -3.45 -3.12
N ILE A 162 -10.81 -2.29 -2.48
CA ILE A 162 -10.83 -2.18 -1.02
C ILE A 162 -12.18 -2.68 -0.48
N VAL A 163 -13.29 -2.27 -1.09
CA VAL A 163 -14.64 -2.69 -0.69
C VAL A 163 -14.81 -4.20 -0.78
N GLN A 164 -14.35 -4.82 -1.87
CA GLN A 164 -14.39 -6.29 -2.02
C GLN A 164 -13.68 -7.01 -0.85
N HIS A 165 -12.51 -6.52 -0.45
CA HIS A 165 -11.78 -7.09 0.68
C HIS A 165 -12.45 -6.81 2.03
N LEU A 166 -13.02 -5.62 2.21
CA LEU A 166 -13.79 -5.27 3.42
C LEU A 166 -15.00 -6.18 3.59
N GLU A 167 -15.80 -6.34 2.56
CA GLU A 167 -16.99 -7.18 2.59
C GLU A 167 -16.66 -8.63 2.90
N LEU A 168 -15.65 -9.19 2.22
CA LEU A 168 -15.21 -10.56 2.46
C LEU A 168 -14.80 -10.80 3.91
N GLN A 169 -14.05 -9.86 4.48
CA GLN A 169 -13.49 -10.00 5.84
C GLN A 169 -14.52 -9.69 6.94
N LYS A 170 -15.62 -9.00 6.63
CA LYS A 170 -16.76 -8.82 7.54
C LYS A 170 -17.59 -10.09 7.72
N ILE A 171 -17.69 -10.93 6.68
CA ILE A 171 -18.53 -12.12 6.68
C ILE A 171 -17.98 -13.22 7.60
N SER A 172 -16.67 -13.35 7.72
CA SER A 172 -16.06 -14.38 8.56
C SER A 172 -14.76 -13.90 9.19
N THR A 173 -14.61 -14.13 10.48
CA THR A 173 -13.37 -13.86 11.21
C THR A 173 -12.60 -15.17 11.35
N PRO A 174 -11.33 -15.25 10.89
CA PRO A 174 -10.51 -16.45 11.08
C PRO A 174 -10.35 -16.75 12.57
N PRO A 175 -10.57 -17.99 13.02
CA PRO A 175 -10.35 -18.36 14.42
C PRO A 175 -8.86 -18.26 14.75
N GLY A 176 -8.53 -17.60 15.87
CA GLY A 176 -7.16 -17.57 16.40
C GLY A 176 -6.22 -16.52 15.81
N HIS A 177 -6.66 -15.70 14.85
CA HIS A 177 -5.82 -14.61 14.33
C HIS A 177 -5.77 -13.43 15.32
N ASP A 178 -4.58 -13.14 15.85
CA ASP A 178 -4.34 -12.04 16.79
C ASP A 178 -3.28 -11.07 16.25
N CYS A 179 -3.72 -9.91 15.78
CA CYS A 179 -2.86 -8.86 15.25
C CYS A 179 -1.85 -8.30 16.28
N ASN A 180 -2.04 -8.54 17.57
CA ASN A 180 -1.05 -8.14 18.57
C ASN A 180 0.20 -9.02 18.54
N GLN A 181 0.10 -10.22 17.96
CA GLN A 181 1.22 -11.16 17.82
C GLN A 181 1.91 -11.04 16.45
N PHE A 182 1.31 -10.34 15.49
CA PHE A 182 1.94 -10.15 14.19
C PHE A 182 3.18 -9.26 14.31
N VAL A 183 4.29 -9.70 13.71
CA VAL A 183 5.58 -9.01 13.76
C VAL A 183 6.03 -8.73 12.33
N LEU A 184 6.58 -7.52 12.10
CA LEU A 184 7.16 -7.19 10.80
C LEU A 184 8.32 -8.15 10.47
N PRO A 185 8.39 -8.67 9.23
CA PRO A 185 9.50 -9.51 8.81
C PRO A 185 10.83 -8.76 8.79
N ASP A 186 11.92 -9.48 8.68
CA ASP A 186 13.23 -8.91 8.42
C ASP A 186 13.24 -8.13 7.09
N VAL A 187 14.20 -7.22 6.94
CA VAL A 187 14.31 -6.40 5.73
C VAL A 187 14.62 -7.30 4.52
N PRO A 188 13.70 -7.43 3.55
CA PRO A 188 13.98 -8.21 2.33
C PRO A 188 15.10 -7.56 1.50
N PRO A 189 15.74 -8.31 0.59
CA PRO A 189 16.69 -7.74 -0.36
C PRO A 189 16.05 -6.65 -1.22
N GLU A 190 16.87 -5.78 -1.78
CA GLU A 190 16.38 -4.77 -2.73
C GLU A 190 15.71 -5.43 -3.94
N TRP A 191 14.64 -4.80 -4.43
CA TRP A 191 13.86 -5.34 -5.55
C TRP A 191 14.65 -5.40 -6.85
N ARG A 192 15.64 -4.52 -6.98
CA ARG A 192 16.64 -4.57 -8.06
C ARG A 192 18.02 -4.70 -7.44
N SER A 193 18.72 -5.76 -7.79
CA SER A 193 20.14 -5.87 -7.51
C SER A 193 20.86 -4.77 -8.30
N THR A 194 21.47 -3.81 -7.61
CA THR A 194 22.39 -2.90 -8.26
C THR A 194 23.53 -3.75 -8.81
N PRO A 195 23.84 -3.76 -10.14
CA PRO A 195 25.00 -4.44 -10.62
C PRO A 195 26.21 -3.89 -9.88
N SER A 196 26.94 -4.75 -9.16
CA SER A 196 28.18 -4.34 -8.52
C SER A 196 29.15 -3.95 -9.65
N LEU A 197 29.33 -2.65 -9.85
CA LEU A 197 30.41 -2.13 -10.70
C LEU A 197 31.72 -2.47 -9.99
N SER A 198 32.24 -3.66 -10.26
CA SER A 198 33.61 -4.00 -9.88
C SER A 198 34.53 -3.24 -10.82
N PHE A 199 35.05 -2.12 -10.35
CA PHE A 199 36.16 -1.48 -11.04
C PHE A 199 37.37 -2.42 -10.98
N PRO A 200 38.02 -2.72 -12.11
CA PRO A 200 39.25 -3.50 -12.10
C PRO A 200 40.27 -2.77 -11.23
N LYS A 201 40.77 -3.43 -10.17
CA LYS A 201 41.90 -2.92 -9.38
C LYS A 201 43.08 -2.75 -10.34
N LYS A 202 43.59 -1.53 -10.46
CA LYS A 202 44.85 -1.22 -11.16
C LYS A 202 46.02 -1.83 -10.42
#